data_3b6eecf7eb0377c71d908274dec11192
#
_entry.id   3b6eecf7eb0377c71d908274dec11192
#
_cell.length_a   1.000
_cell.length_b   1.000
_cell.length_c   1.000
_cell.angle_alpha   90.00
_cell.angle_beta   90.00
_cell.angle_gamma   90.00
#
_symmetry.space_group_name_H-M   'P 1'
#
loop_
_entity.id
_entity.type
_entity.pdbx_description
1 polymer ?
#
loop_
_entity_poly.entity_id
_entity_poly.type
_entity_poly.pdbx_seq_one_letter_code
_entity_poly.pdbx_strand_id
1 'polypeptide(L)'
;MFKELDPILHSQLRLAVMSLLIGVKEAEFTFIKEKTGSTAGNLSVQISKLKDAGYVDVIKQFKDNYPQTICKITPQGVTAFEAYVKALQTYLPK
;
A
#
# COMPACT_ATOMS: atom_id res chain seq x y z
N MET A 1 -19.15 -9.03 -16.52
CA MET A 1 -18.08 -9.99 -16.84
C MET A 1 -16.76 -9.59 -16.20
N PHE A 2 -16.11 -8.55 -16.68
CA PHE A 2 -14.90 -8.04 -16.05
C PHE A 2 -15.27 -6.91 -15.09
N LYS A 3 -14.91 -7.04 -13.81
CA LYS A 3 -15.17 -5.98 -12.83
C LYS A 3 -14.10 -4.90 -12.94
N GLU A 4 -14.46 -3.67 -12.64
CA GLU A 4 -13.50 -2.57 -12.63
C GLU A 4 -12.44 -2.80 -11.56
N LEU A 5 -11.20 -2.48 -11.91
CA LEU A 5 -10.08 -2.50 -10.98
C LEU A 5 -9.91 -1.10 -10.40
N ASP A 6 -9.77 -1.02 -9.08
CA ASP A 6 -9.53 0.26 -8.40
C ASP A 6 -8.27 0.91 -9.00
N PRO A 7 -8.38 2.09 -9.63
CA PRO A 7 -7.23 2.72 -10.27
C PRO A 7 -6.12 3.11 -9.29
N ILE A 8 -6.45 3.32 -8.03
CA ILE A 8 -5.44 3.62 -7.00
C ILE A 8 -4.60 2.38 -6.73
N LEU A 9 -5.20 1.20 -6.71
CA LEU A 9 -4.49 -0.07 -6.44
C LEU A 9 -3.92 -0.70 -7.71
N HIS A 10 -4.40 -0.30 -8.88
CA HIS A 10 -3.94 -0.85 -10.15
C HIS A 10 -2.64 -0.19 -10.59
N SER A 11 -1.61 -0.38 -9.79
CA SER A 11 -0.27 0.16 -9.97
C SER A 11 0.70 -0.77 -9.27
N GLN A 12 1.75 -1.18 -9.99
CA GLN A 12 2.69 -2.18 -9.46
C GLN A 12 3.22 -1.83 -8.08
N LEU A 13 3.72 -0.62 -7.88
CA LEU A 13 4.33 -0.26 -6.60
C LEU A 13 3.27 -0.07 -5.50
N ARG A 14 2.16 0.61 -5.81
CA ARG A 14 1.10 0.78 -4.82
C ARG A 14 0.50 -0.56 -4.40
N LEU A 15 0.31 -1.46 -5.36
CA LEU A 15 -0.20 -2.80 -5.06
C LEU A 15 0.79 -3.58 -4.20
N ALA A 16 2.09 -3.47 -4.48
CA ALA A 16 3.13 -4.12 -3.68
C ALA A 16 3.12 -3.61 -2.24
N VAL A 17 2.99 -2.30 -2.04
CA VAL A 17 2.90 -1.70 -0.71
C VAL A 17 1.70 -2.25 0.04
N MET A 18 0.52 -2.27 -0.59
CA MET A 18 -0.68 -2.77 0.05
C MET A 18 -0.59 -4.26 0.35
N SER A 19 0.05 -5.05 -0.53
CA SER A 19 0.25 -6.48 -0.29
C SER A 19 1.12 -6.73 0.94
N LEU A 20 2.15 -5.92 1.15
CA LEU A 20 2.96 -6.01 2.37
C LEU A 20 2.12 -5.66 3.59
N LEU A 21 1.41 -4.54 3.54
CA LEU A 21 0.67 -4.03 4.69
C LEU A 21 -0.54 -4.88 5.06
N ILE A 22 -1.15 -5.58 4.11
CA ILE A 22 -2.26 -6.48 4.43
C ILE A 22 -1.79 -7.64 5.33
N GLY A 23 -0.53 -8.03 5.20
CA GLY A 23 0.06 -9.10 6.01
C GLY A 23 0.54 -8.64 7.38
N VAL A 24 1.19 -7.47 7.46
CA VAL A 24 1.86 -7.01 8.69
C VAL A 24 1.13 -5.89 9.42
N LYS A 25 0.11 -5.29 8.81
CA LYS A 25 -0.70 -4.19 9.31
C LYS A 25 0.02 -2.85 9.23
N GLU A 26 1.25 -2.75 9.66
CA GLU A 26 2.06 -1.54 9.60
C GLU A 26 3.52 -1.90 9.42
N ALA A 27 4.28 -0.99 8.80
CA ALA A 27 5.71 -1.18 8.57
C ALA A 27 6.40 0.16 8.41
N GLU A 28 7.69 0.18 8.69
CA GLU A 28 8.52 1.35 8.46
C GLU A 28 8.70 1.59 6.96
N PHE A 29 8.81 2.86 6.60
CA PHE A 29 9.09 3.27 5.22
C PHE A 29 10.34 2.57 4.66
N THR A 30 11.41 2.50 5.46
CA THR A 30 12.67 1.85 5.03
C THR A 30 12.49 0.37 4.75
N PHE A 31 11.69 -0.32 5.55
CA PHE A 31 11.36 -1.73 5.32
C PHE A 31 10.61 -1.91 4.00
N ILE A 32 9.59 -1.07 3.75
CA ILE A 32 8.80 -1.12 2.53
C ILE A 32 9.68 -0.84 1.31
N LYS A 33 10.55 0.18 1.42
CA LYS A 33 11.49 0.53 0.36
C LYS A 33 12.38 -0.67 0.00
N GLU A 34 12.93 -1.33 1.00
CA GLU A 34 13.79 -2.48 0.80
C GLU A 34 13.05 -3.64 0.13
N LYS A 35 11.85 -3.96 0.64
CA LYS A 35 11.08 -5.10 0.12
C LYS A 35 10.55 -4.86 -1.29
N THR A 36 10.26 -3.62 -1.65
CA THR A 36 9.75 -3.30 -2.99
C THR A 36 10.86 -3.01 -4.00
N GLY A 37 12.08 -2.77 -3.53
CA GLY A 37 13.18 -2.40 -4.40
C GLY A 37 13.04 -1.02 -5.02
N SER A 38 12.18 -0.17 -4.46
CA SER A 38 11.89 1.14 -5.01
C SER A 38 12.89 2.19 -4.53
N THR A 39 12.91 3.35 -5.22
CA THR A 39 13.63 4.52 -4.73
C THR A 39 12.79 5.19 -3.64
N ALA A 40 13.45 5.91 -2.74
CA ALA A 40 12.76 6.66 -1.68
C ALA A 40 11.78 7.69 -2.27
N GLY A 41 12.20 8.39 -3.33
CA GLY A 41 11.36 9.41 -3.97
C GLY A 41 10.09 8.83 -4.59
N ASN A 42 10.23 7.75 -5.36
CA ASN A 42 9.07 7.13 -5.99
C ASN A 42 8.13 6.51 -4.94
N LEU A 43 8.68 5.82 -3.94
CA LEU A 43 7.87 5.24 -2.88
C LEU A 43 7.11 6.32 -2.12
N SER A 44 7.75 7.44 -1.80
CA SER A 44 7.11 8.56 -1.11
C SER A 44 5.89 9.08 -1.89
N VAL A 45 6.03 9.24 -3.21
CA VAL A 45 4.93 9.68 -4.07
C VAL A 45 3.78 8.67 -4.05
N GLN A 46 4.08 7.38 -4.14
CA GLN A 46 3.05 6.35 -4.17
C GLN A 46 2.33 6.22 -2.83
N ILE A 47 3.07 6.32 -1.73
CA ILE A 47 2.46 6.29 -0.39
C ILE A 47 1.55 7.50 -0.19
N SER A 48 1.93 8.69 -0.69
CA SER A 48 1.07 9.87 -0.62
C SER A 48 -0.26 9.64 -1.37
N LYS A 49 -0.22 8.98 -2.52
CA LYS A 49 -1.44 8.66 -3.27
C LYS A 49 -2.34 7.70 -2.49
N LEU A 50 -1.76 6.70 -1.84
CA LEU A 50 -2.51 5.77 -0.99
C LEU A 50 -3.12 6.48 0.22
N LYS A 51 -2.36 7.38 0.83
CA LYS A 51 -2.83 8.19 1.95
C LYS A 51 -3.99 9.08 1.54
N ASP A 52 -3.88 9.77 0.41
CA ASP A 52 -4.93 10.65 -0.10
C ASP A 52 -6.22 9.88 -0.42
N ALA A 53 -6.11 8.63 -0.82
CA ALA A 53 -7.26 7.77 -1.06
C ALA A 53 -7.86 7.22 0.23
N GLY A 54 -7.20 7.42 1.38
CA GLY A 54 -7.67 6.91 2.67
C GLY A 54 -7.31 5.46 2.94
N TYR A 55 -6.41 4.88 2.16
CA TYR A 55 -6.05 3.45 2.28
C TYR A 55 -4.89 3.21 3.23
N VAL A 56 -4.07 4.23 3.49
CA VAL A 56 -2.89 4.15 4.35
C VAL A 56 -2.81 5.40 5.20
N ASP A 57 -2.45 5.23 6.47
CA ASP A 57 -2.06 6.32 7.35
C ASP A 57 -0.54 6.38 7.41
N VAL A 58 -0.01 7.58 7.53
CA VAL A 58 1.43 7.80 7.65
C VAL A 58 1.69 8.50 8.98
N ILE A 59 2.50 7.85 9.82
CA ILE A 59 2.82 8.35 11.16
C ILE A 59 4.31 8.65 11.20
N LYS A 60 4.65 9.88 11.54
CA LYS A 60 6.04 10.29 11.73
C LYS A 60 6.32 10.38 13.22
N GLN A 61 7.38 9.72 13.65
CA GLN A 61 7.74 9.66 15.06
C GLN A 61 9.26 9.61 15.21
N PHE A 62 9.72 9.72 16.45
CA PHE A 62 11.12 9.53 16.78
C PHE A 62 11.26 8.26 17.62
N LYS A 63 12.27 7.48 17.28
CA LYS A 63 12.66 6.30 18.06
C LYS A 63 14.16 6.40 18.31
N ASP A 64 14.55 6.45 19.58
CA ASP A 64 15.95 6.59 19.98
C ASP A 64 16.64 7.79 19.29
N ASN A 65 15.93 8.92 19.24
CA ASN A 65 16.35 10.16 18.59
C ASN A 65 16.49 10.10 17.07
N TYR A 66 16.04 9.02 16.43
CA TYR A 66 16.00 8.91 14.98
C TYR A 66 14.59 9.11 14.44
N PRO A 67 14.43 9.91 13.38
CA PRO A 67 13.12 10.05 12.75
C PRO A 67 12.71 8.74 12.08
N GLN A 68 11.45 8.37 12.25
CA GLN A 68 10.90 7.13 11.73
C GLN A 68 9.55 7.40 11.10
N THR A 69 9.33 6.88 9.90
CA THR A 69 8.04 6.98 9.21
C THR A 69 7.41 5.60 9.17
N ILE A 70 6.20 5.50 9.75
CA ILE A 70 5.43 4.26 9.78
C ILE A 70 4.25 4.39 8.84
N CYS A 71 4.05 3.41 7.98
CA CYS A 71 2.88 3.31 7.11
C CYS A 71 1.97 2.22 7.65
N LYS A 72 0.69 2.55 7.82
CA LYS A 72 -0.29 1.64 8.41
C LYS A 72 -1.50 1.54 7.50
N ILE A 73 -1.92 0.30 7.19
CA ILE A 73 -3.13 0.10 6.39
C ILE A 73 -4.36 0.46 7.22
N THR A 74 -5.32 1.14 6.59
CA THR A 74 -6.58 1.50 7.23
C THR A 74 -7.63 0.42 7.00
N PRO A 75 -8.73 0.41 7.78
CA PRO A 75 -9.85 -0.49 7.47
C PRO A 75 -10.39 -0.30 6.06
N GLN A 76 -10.43 0.95 5.57
CA GLN A 76 -10.83 1.25 4.20
C GLN A 76 -9.85 0.64 3.20
N GLY A 77 -8.54 0.69 3.51
CA GLY A 77 -7.51 0.06 2.68
C GLY A 77 -7.65 -1.45 2.61
N VAL A 78 -7.96 -2.09 3.73
CA VAL A 78 -8.20 -3.54 3.76
C VAL A 78 -9.38 -3.90 2.86
N THR A 79 -10.51 -3.18 3.00
CA THR A 79 -11.70 -3.41 2.19
C THR A 79 -11.41 -3.21 0.71
N ALA A 80 -10.69 -2.14 0.36
CA ALA A 80 -10.33 -1.84 -1.02
C ALA A 80 -9.43 -2.92 -1.61
N PHE A 81 -8.46 -3.39 -0.84
CA PHE A 81 -7.54 -4.45 -1.29
C PHE A 81 -8.30 -5.75 -1.55
N GLU A 82 -9.18 -6.14 -0.64
CA GLU A 82 -9.98 -7.36 -0.80
C GLU A 82 -10.89 -7.27 -2.02
N ALA A 83 -11.52 -6.12 -2.25
CA ALA A 83 -12.34 -5.89 -3.42
C ALA A 83 -11.52 -5.93 -4.71
N TYR A 84 -10.29 -5.39 -4.68
CA TYR A 84 -9.38 -5.43 -5.82
C TYR A 84 -9.02 -6.87 -6.19
N VAL A 85 -8.68 -7.69 -5.21
CA VAL A 85 -8.33 -9.10 -5.45
C VAL A 85 -9.51 -9.85 -6.07
N LYS A 86 -10.72 -9.65 -5.55
CA LYS A 86 -11.93 -10.27 -6.12
C LYS A 86 -12.17 -9.79 -7.55
N ALA A 87 -12.02 -8.51 -7.82
CA ALA A 87 -12.20 -7.95 -9.16
C ALA A 87 -11.14 -8.51 -10.12
N LEU A 88 -9.90 -8.64 -9.67
CA LEU A 88 -8.82 -9.20 -10.47
C LEU A 88 -9.09 -10.65 -10.87
N GLN A 89 -9.70 -11.43 -9.98
CA GLN A 89 -10.06 -12.82 -10.27
C GLN A 89 -11.00 -12.95 -11.47
N THR A 90 -11.79 -11.91 -11.78
CA THR A 90 -12.66 -11.95 -12.96
C THR A 90 -11.90 -11.92 -14.28
N TYR A 91 -10.60 -11.58 -14.23
CA TYR A 91 -9.72 -11.52 -15.39
C TYR A 91 -8.91 -12.81 -15.57
N LEU A 92 -8.90 -13.69 -14.57
CA LEU A 92 -8.07 -14.88 -14.59
C LEU A 92 -8.87 -16.08 -15.10
N PRO A 93 -8.28 -16.94 -15.93
CA PRO A 93 -8.96 -18.16 -16.39
C PRO A 93 -9.19 -19.11 -15.21
N LYS A 94 -10.28 -19.85 -15.29
CA LYS A 94 -10.59 -20.88 -14.29
C LYS A 94 -10.01 -22.22 -14.70
#